data_b1117fd9f1908ea0994dbb07c73c4aff
#
_entry.id   b1117fd9f1908ea0994dbb07c73c4aff
#
_cell.length_a   1.000
_cell.length_b   1.000
_cell.length_c   1.000
_cell.angle_alpha   90.00
_cell.angle_beta   90.00
_cell.angle_gamma   90.00
#
_symmetry.space_group_name_H-M   'P 1'
#
loop_
_entity.id
_entity.type
_entity.pdbx_description
1 polymer ?
#
loop_
_entity_poly.entity_id
_entity_poly.type
_entity_poly.pdbx_seq_one_letter_code
_entity_poly.pdbx_strand_id
1 'polypeptide(L)'
;TTVALRREFIEFPKRLYRDDPNWVCPLDSETEAVFDPSRNAAFSHGEAIRWILTGDDGTTIGRVAAFIDEERSDANRQPTGGLGFFEVIESREAAFILFDTAKQWLSQRGMKAMDGPINFGENDNYWGLLVEGFTRPGFGMPYNKKYYRDYFEAYGFMTYFEQYSYHKDVGAVEVFPERFKKIAEWISKRPGYTYRHFELSQSDKFAADMVEI
;
A
#
# COMPACT_ATOMS: atom_id res chain seq x y z
N THR A 1 14.81 -9.41 15.28
CA THR A 1 15.47 -8.63 14.21
C THR A 1 16.44 -7.66 14.86
N THR A 2 17.71 -7.60 14.42
CA THR A 2 18.71 -6.65 14.94
C THR A 2 18.45 -5.23 14.43
N VAL A 3 18.99 -4.22 15.13
CA VAL A 3 18.90 -2.81 14.68
C VAL A 3 19.50 -2.62 13.29
N ALA A 4 20.62 -3.29 13.00
CA ALA A 4 21.26 -3.24 11.69
C ALA A 4 20.34 -3.77 10.56
N LEU A 5 19.67 -4.89 10.77
CA LEU A 5 18.75 -5.46 9.78
C LEU A 5 17.50 -4.59 9.57
N ARG A 6 16.99 -3.95 10.63
CA ARG A 6 15.88 -2.99 10.51
C ARG A 6 16.28 -1.80 9.64
N ARG A 7 17.45 -1.24 9.93
CA ARG A 7 17.96 -0.12 9.14
C ARG A 7 18.18 -0.51 7.68
N GLU A 8 18.76 -1.66 7.43
CA GLU A 8 19.01 -2.15 6.08
C GLU A 8 17.71 -2.36 5.28
N PHE A 9 16.65 -2.84 5.92
CA PHE A 9 15.32 -2.96 5.33
C PHE A 9 14.76 -1.62 4.83
N ILE A 10 15.06 -0.53 5.52
CA ILE A 10 14.64 0.83 5.15
C ILE A 10 15.55 1.43 4.08
N GLU A 11 16.86 1.22 4.19
CA GLU A 11 17.86 1.83 3.30
C GLU A 11 17.90 1.19 1.91
N PHE A 12 17.51 -0.07 1.78
CA PHE A 12 17.57 -0.78 0.51
C PHE A 12 16.78 -0.11 -0.62
N PRO A 13 15.48 0.26 -0.47
CA PRO A 13 14.75 0.93 -1.54
C PRO A 13 15.35 2.30 -1.91
N LYS A 14 15.91 3.04 -0.96
CA LYS A 14 16.56 4.32 -1.24
C LYS A 14 17.76 4.14 -2.20
N ARG A 15 18.45 3.01 -2.11
CA ARG A 15 19.52 2.65 -3.06
C ARG A 15 18.96 2.17 -4.39
N LEU A 16 17.91 1.32 -4.36
CA LEU A 16 17.30 0.74 -5.55
C LEU A 16 16.67 1.79 -6.47
N TYR A 17 16.09 2.85 -5.88
CA TYR A 17 15.41 3.91 -6.63
C TYR A 17 16.25 5.21 -6.74
N ARG A 18 17.52 5.20 -6.38
CA ARG A 18 18.37 6.42 -6.34
C ARG A 18 18.29 7.27 -7.61
N ASP A 19 18.26 6.61 -8.77
CA ASP A 19 18.27 7.27 -10.07
C ASP A 19 16.88 7.39 -10.70
N ASP A 20 15.82 7.12 -9.94
CA ASP A 20 14.45 7.21 -10.41
C ASP A 20 13.82 8.54 -9.98
N PRO A 21 13.63 9.51 -10.91
CA PRO A 21 13.13 10.84 -10.57
C PRO A 21 11.66 10.86 -10.13
N ASN A 22 10.93 9.80 -10.42
CA ASN A 22 9.52 9.69 -10.05
C ASN A 22 9.30 9.05 -8.68
N TRP A 23 10.28 8.30 -8.18
CA TRP A 23 10.13 7.66 -6.89
C TRP A 23 10.11 8.66 -5.75
N VAL A 24 9.14 8.52 -4.85
CA VAL A 24 9.03 9.30 -3.61
C VAL A 24 9.37 8.39 -2.43
N CYS A 25 10.44 8.73 -1.70
CA CYS A 25 10.85 7.97 -0.54
C CYS A 25 9.79 8.07 0.57
N PRO A 26 9.21 6.95 1.02
CA PRO A 26 8.36 6.94 2.21
C PRO A 26 9.15 7.41 3.45
N LEU A 27 8.46 7.96 4.43
CA LEU A 27 9.08 8.33 5.70
C LEU A 27 9.51 7.07 6.47
N ASP A 28 10.75 7.07 6.95
CA ASP A 28 11.30 5.95 7.73
C ASP A 28 10.44 5.63 8.94
N SER A 29 9.91 6.68 9.61
CA SER A 29 9.02 6.54 10.77
C SER A 29 7.68 5.90 10.45
N GLU A 30 7.15 6.06 9.25
CA GLU A 30 5.91 5.40 8.81
C GLU A 30 6.18 3.93 8.50
N THR A 31 7.27 3.65 7.78
CA THR A 31 7.68 2.26 7.52
C THR A 31 7.93 1.50 8.82
N GLU A 32 8.62 2.10 9.81
CA GLU A 32 8.82 1.47 11.12
C GLU A 32 7.53 1.31 11.91
N ALA A 33 6.60 2.26 11.80
CA ALA A 33 5.31 2.18 12.49
C ALA A 33 4.49 0.95 12.12
N VAL A 34 4.55 0.52 10.85
CA VAL A 34 3.85 -0.69 10.39
C VAL A 34 4.30 -1.93 11.17
N PHE A 35 5.56 -2.00 11.60
CA PHE A 35 6.15 -3.13 12.33
C PHE A 35 6.27 -2.91 13.85
N ASP A 36 5.67 -1.85 14.36
CA ASP A 36 5.68 -1.52 15.79
C ASP A 36 4.32 -1.86 16.43
N PRO A 37 4.25 -2.89 17.31
CA PRO A 37 3.00 -3.26 17.96
C PRO A 37 2.38 -2.16 18.82
N SER A 38 3.15 -1.17 19.23
CA SER A 38 2.63 -0.03 20.01
C SER A 38 1.97 1.04 19.13
N ARG A 39 2.21 1.02 17.82
CA ARG A 39 1.74 2.02 16.85
C ARG A 39 0.76 1.45 15.83
N ASN A 40 0.86 0.18 15.50
CA ASN A 40 -0.02 -0.50 14.56
C ASN A 40 -1.03 -1.38 15.30
N ALA A 41 -2.28 -0.97 15.31
CA ALA A 41 -3.38 -1.67 15.99
C ALA A 41 -3.64 -3.08 15.43
N ALA A 42 -3.27 -3.36 14.18
CA ALA A 42 -3.43 -4.68 13.58
C ALA A 42 -2.68 -5.79 14.32
N PHE A 43 -1.66 -5.47 15.13
CA PHE A 43 -1.02 -6.44 15.99
C PHE A 43 -1.91 -6.97 17.13
N SER A 44 -3.08 -6.37 17.40
CA SER A 44 -4.06 -6.94 18.34
C SER A 44 -4.74 -8.18 17.81
N HIS A 45 -4.77 -8.38 16.49
CA HIS A 45 -5.41 -9.49 15.79
C HIS A 45 -4.57 -10.01 14.61
N GLY A 46 -3.26 -9.80 14.65
CA GLY A 46 -2.38 -10.23 13.58
C GLY A 46 -0.91 -10.24 13.95
N GLU A 47 -0.11 -10.67 13.01
CA GLU A 47 1.35 -10.69 13.14
C GLU A 47 2.03 -10.32 11.82
N ALA A 48 3.22 -9.76 11.92
CA ALA A 48 4.03 -9.37 10.78
C ALA A 48 5.50 -9.75 10.97
N ILE A 49 6.16 -10.07 9.86
CA ILE A 49 7.59 -10.34 9.81
C ILE A 49 8.19 -9.70 8.57
N ARG A 50 9.48 -9.37 8.62
CA ARG A 50 10.20 -8.80 7.48
C ARG A 50 11.59 -9.43 7.32
N TRP A 51 12.03 -9.53 6.06
CA TRP A 51 13.33 -10.08 5.67
C TRP A 51 14.05 -9.16 4.69
N ILE A 52 15.35 -9.28 4.68
CA ILE A 52 16.23 -8.83 3.60
C ILE A 52 16.85 -10.05 2.95
N LEU A 53 17.08 -9.97 1.64
CA LEU A 53 17.84 -10.95 0.87
C LEU A 53 19.20 -10.36 0.54
N THR A 54 20.26 -11.10 0.86
CA THR A 54 21.64 -10.72 0.55
C THR A 54 22.21 -11.58 -0.56
N GLY A 55 22.98 -10.99 -1.46
CA GLY A 55 23.76 -11.71 -2.46
C GLY A 55 25.01 -12.36 -1.84
N ASP A 56 25.76 -13.08 -2.67
CA ASP A 56 26.97 -13.79 -2.27
C ASP A 56 28.08 -12.84 -1.78
N ASP A 57 28.06 -11.62 -2.24
CA ASP A 57 29.00 -10.55 -1.82
C ASP A 57 28.58 -9.85 -0.52
N GLY A 58 27.47 -10.29 0.10
CA GLY A 58 26.92 -9.71 1.31
C GLY A 58 26.12 -8.43 1.12
N THR A 59 25.93 -7.96 -0.12
CA THR A 59 25.06 -6.81 -0.40
C THR A 59 23.58 -7.19 -0.35
N THR A 60 22.74 -6.28 0.11
CA THR A 60 21.29 -6.49 0.06
C THR A 60 20.80 -6.34 -1.38
N ILE A 61 20.11 -7.36 -1.88
CA ILE A 61 19.55 -7.43 -3.23
C ILE A 61 18.03 -7.47 -3.25
N GLY A 62 17.39 -7.59 -2.08
CA GLY A 62 15.94 -7.56 -1.97
C GLY A 62 15.43 -7.48 -0.54
N ARG A 63 14.16 -7.15 -0.41
CA ARG A 63 13.42 -7.17 0.86
C ARG A 63 11.99 -7.61 0.63
N VAL A 64 11.35 -8.14 1.67
CA VAL A 64 9.92 -8.48 1.67
C VAL A 64 9.41 -8.52 3.11
N ALA A 65 8.12 -8.28 3.28
CA ALA A 65 7.39 -8.56 4.50
C ALA A 65 6.23 -9.50 4.22
N ALA A 66 5.87 -10.30 5.22
CA ALA A 66 4.62 -11.06 5.23
C ALA A 66 3.88 -10.80 6.53
N PHE A 67 2.57 -10.89 6.47
CA PHE A 67 1.70 -10.64 7.61
C PHE A 67 0.38 -11.38 7.50
N ILE A 68 -0.22 -11.59 8.67
CA ILE A 68 -1.54 -12.15 8.83
C ILE A 68 -2.38 -11.13 9.59
N ASP A 69 -3.56 -10.88 9.10
CA ASP A 69 -4.60 -10.12 9.76
C ASP A 69 -5.80 -11.06 9.91
N GLU A 70 -6.08 -11.51 11.14
CA GLU A 70 -7.09 -12.52 11.40
C GLU A 70 -8.49 -12.03 11.04
N GLU A 71 -8.80 -10.76 11.28
CA GLU A 71 -10.10 -10.18 10.94
C GLU A 71 -10.38 -10.21 9.44
N ARG A 72 -9.33 -10.00 8.61
CA ARG A 72 -9.44 -10.10 7.15
C ARG A 72 -9.40 -11.53 6.65
N SER A 73 -8.56 -12.36 7.27
CA SER A 73 -8.46 -13.77 6.91
C SER A 73 -9.79 -14.48 7.12
N ASP A 74 -10.51 -14.19 8.21
CA ASP A 74 -11.80 -14.77 8.53
C ASP A 74 -12.94 -14.26 7.63
N ALA A 75 -12.83 -13.04 7.12
CA ALA A 75 -13.78 -12.49 6.17
C ALA A 75 -13.72 -13.15 4.78
N ASN A 76 -12.61 -13.80 4.46
CA ASN A 76 -12.41 -14.51 3.21
C ASN A 76 -12.83 -15.99 3.35
N ARG A 77 -13.44 -16.55 2.30
CA ARG A 77 -13.77 -17.99 2.25
C ARG A 77 -12.53 -18.91 2.30
N GLN A 78 -11.35 -18.34 2.10
CA GLN A 78 -10.06 -19.00 2.09
C GLN A 78 -9.10 -18.21 2.97
N PRO A 79 -8.45 -18.83 3.98
CA PRO A 79 -7.44 -18.17 4.80
C PRO A 79 -6.32 -17.57 3.93
N THR A 80 -6.23 -16.24 3.94
CA THR A 80 -5.32 -15.49 3.07
C THR A 80 -4.42 -14.60 3.90
N GLY A 81 -3.12 -14.68 3.68
CA GLY A 81 -2.15 -13.78 4.28
C GLY A 81 -1.66 -12.71 3.30
N GLY A 82 -0.95 -11.72 3.79
CA GLY A 82 -0.44 -10.61 3.02
C GLY A 82 1.06 -10.67 2.75
N LEU A 83 1.46 -10.19 1.58
CA LEU A 83 2.84 -9.88 1.21
C LEU A 83 2.94 -8.40 0.91
N GLY A 84 3.96 -7.73 1.45
CA GLY A 84 4.20 -6.30 1.18
C GLY A 84 5.67 -5.93 1.30
N PHE A 85 5.96 -4.63 1.13
CA PHE A 85 7.33 -4.11 1.16
C PHE A 85 8.28 -4.87 0.22
N PHE A 86 7.72 -5.43 -0.85
CA PHE A 86 8.49 -6.20 -1.83
C PHE A 86 9.33 -5.25 -2.68
N GLU A 87 10.64 -5.41 -2.55
CA GLU A 87 11.61 -4.72 -3.36
C GLU A 87 12.75 -5.68 -3.72
N VAL A 88 13.19 -5.66 -4.97
CA VAL A 88 14.25 -6.54 -5.44
C VAL A 88 14.99 -5.92 -6.64
N ILE A 89 16.27 -6.20 -6.79
CA ILE A 89 17.00 -5.89 -8.01
C ILE A 89 16.40 -6.62 -9.22
N GLU A 90 16.78 -6.27 -10.42
CA GLU A 90 16.32 -6.95 -11.64
C GLU A 90 16.87 -8.38 -11.73
N SER A 91 16.31 -9.25 -10.89
CA SER A 91 16.59 -10.68 -10.81
C SER A 91 15.32 -11.45 -10.46
N ARG A 92 14.87 -12.26 -11.40
CA ARG A 92 13.70 -13.14 -11.21
C ARG A 92 13.96 -14.20 -10.14
N GLU A 93 15.18 -14.72 -10.08
CA GLU A 93 15.57 -15.69 -9.07
C GLU A 93 15.49 -15.11 -7.66
N ALA A 94 16.04 -13.92 -7.46
CA ALA A 94 15.96 -13.20 -6.19
C ALA A 94 14.50 -12.89 -5.80
N ALA A 95 13.66 -12.50 -6.77
CA ALA A 95 12.24 -12.29 -6.55
C ALA A 95 11.54 -13.56 -6.06
N PHE A 96 11.82 -14.70 -6.68
CA PHE A 96 11.19 -15.98 -6.32
C PHE A 96 11.63 -16.46 -4.94
N ILE A 97 12.89 -16.26 -4.54
CA ILE A 97 13.35 -16.53 -3.18
C ILE A 97 12.55 -15.73 -2.14
N LEU A 98 12.26 -14.44 -2.42
CA LEU A 98 11.46 -13.60 -1.54
C LEU A 98 10.01 -14.07 -1.46
N PHE A 99 9.40 -14.41 -2.59
CA PHE A 99 8.05 -14.96 -2.64
C PHE A 99 7.93 -16.29 -1.89
N ASP A 100 8.88 -17.20 -2.12
CA ASP A 100 8.92 -18.50 -1.43
C ASP A 100 9.09 -18.33 0.08
N THR A 101 9.92 -17.38 0.52
CA THR A 101 10.12 -17.07 1.94
C THR A 101 8.82 -16.60 2.59
N ALA A 102 8.12 -15.65 1.96
CA ALA A 102 6.84 -15.15 2.44
C ALA A 102 5.76 -16.25 2.44
N LYS A 103 5.63 -16.97 1.33
CA LYS A 103 4.70 -18.11 1.17
C LYS A 103 4.92 -19.21 2.21
N GLN A 104 6.18 -19.57 2.45
CA GLN A 104 6.51 -20.61 3.45
C GLN A 104 6.09 -20.15 4.85
N TRP A 105 6.38 -18.93 5.24
CA TRP A 105 6.00 -18.39 6.54
C TRP A 105 4.47 -18.34 6.72
N LEU A 106 3.73 -17.91 5.71
CA LEU A 106 2.27 -17.89 5.68
C LEU A 106 1.68 -19.31 5.74
N SER A 107 2.22 -20.23 4.95
CA SER A 107 1.75 -21.62 4.91
C SER A 107 1.93 -22.34 6.25
N GLN A 108 3.03 -22.09 6.96
CA GLN A 108 3.28 -22.64 8.31
C GLN A 108 2.25 -22.15 9.34
N ARG A 109 1.53 -21.06 9.04
CA ARG A 109 0.48 -20.46 9.86
C ARG A 109 -0.93 -20.73 9.37
N GLY A 110 -1.06 -21.67 8.45
CA GLY A 110 -2.37 -22.15 7.96
C GLY A 110 -2.95 -21.34 6.81
N MET A 111 -2.26 -20.30 6.32
CA MET A 111 -2.73 -19.55 5.15
C MET A 111 -2.68 -20.42 3.89
N LYS A 112 -3.69 -20.29 3.05
CA LYS A 112 -3.86 -21.06 1.80
C LYS A 112 -3.66 -20.21 0.56
N ALA A 113 -3.72 -18.90 0.73
CA ALA A 113 -3.47 -17.90 -0.31
C ALA A 113 -2.60 -16.77 0.22
N MET A 114 -2.02 -16.01 -0.69
CA MET A 114 -1.17 -14.86 -0.41
C MET A 114 -1.57 -13.72 -1.35
N ASP A 115 -2.05 -12.63 -0.79
CA ASP A 115 -2.34 -11.39 -1.49
C ASP A 115 -1.13 -10.47 -1.44
N GLY A 116 -0.89 -9.72 -2.52
CA GLY A 116 0.23 -8.77 -2.54
C GLY A 116 0.43 -8.08 -3.89
N PRO A 117 1.18 -6.98 -3.85
CA PRO A 117 1.71 -6.31 -2.66
C PRO A 117 0.62 -5.49 -1.94
N ILE A 118 0.57 -5.59 -0.63
CA ILE A 118 -0.37 -4.88 0.24
C ILE A 118 0.32 -4.42 1.52
N ASN A 119 -0.38 -3.61 2.34
CA ASN A 119 0.16 -3.12 3.60
C ASN A 119 -0.50 -3.83 4.80
N PHE A 120 0.18 -3.85 5.95
CA PHE A 120 -0.33 -4.42 7.20
C PHE A 120 -1.08 -3.37 8.02
N GLY A 121 -2.36 -3.59 8.27
CA GLY A 121 -3.22 -2.74 9.10
C GLY A 121 -4.04 -1.72 8.32
N GLU A 122 -3.49 -1.10 7.28
CA GLU A 122 -4.18 -0.07 6.48
C GLU A 122 -4.38 -0.53 5.04
N ASN A 123 -5.58 -0.34 4.49
CA ASN A 123 -5.95 -0.76 3.14
C ASN A 123 -5.74 0.30 2.09
N ASP A 124 -5.68 1.55 2.49
CA ASP A 124 -5.68 2.72 1.63
C ASP A 124 -4.27 3.27 1.37
N ASN A 125 -3.25 2.72 2.04
CA ASN A 125 -1.86 3.10 1.87
C ASN A 125 -1.02 1.95 1.28
N TYR A 126 -0.27 2.25 0.20
CA TYR A 126 0.68 1.33 -0.45
C TYR A 126 0.07 -0.01 -0.83
N TRP A 127 -1.14 0.01 -1.38
CA TRP A 127 -1.90 -1.16 -1.75
C TRP A 127 -1.86 -1.40 -3.25
N GLY A 128 -1.43 -2.58 -3.65
CA GLY A 128 -1.41 -3.00 -5.05
C GLY A 128 -0.07 -2.78 -5.75
N LEU A 129 0.04 -3.36 -6.93
CA LEU A 129 1.18 -3.26 -7.82
C LEU A 129 0.89 -2.21 -8.89
N LEU A 130 1.77 -1.21 -9.02
CA LEU A 130 1.70 -0.25 -10.11
C LEU A 130 2.07 -0.96 -11.42
N VAL A 131 1.14 -0.98 -12.38
CA VAL A 131 1.33 -1.65 -13.68
C VAL A 131 1.34 -0.68 -14.86
N GLU A 132 0.73 0.50 -14.70
CA GLU A 132 0.68 1.56 -15.70
C GLU A 132 0.81 2.95 -15.06
N GLY A 133 1.20 3.95 -15.86
CA GLY A 133 1.26 5.33 -15.41
C GLY A 133 2.39 5.61 -14.42
N PHE A 134 3.60 5.12 -14.67
CA PHE A 134 4.80 5.29 -13.82
C PHE A 134 5.23 6.76 -13.72
N THR A 135 4.35 7.60 -13.20
CA THR A 135 4.59 9.00 -12.86
C THR A 135 4.81 9.15 -11.37
N ARG A 136 5.19 10.33 -10.92
CA ARG A 136 5.37 10.62 -9.50
C ARG A 136 4.07 10.34 -8.74
N PRO A 137 4.07 9.42 -7.75
CA PRO A 137 2.87 9.04 -7.03
C PRO A 137 2.42 10.14 -6.06
N GLY A 138 1.13 10.14 -5.74
CA GLY A 138 0.62 10.83 -4.56
C GLY A 138 1.02 10.13 -3.26
N PHE A 139 0.75 10.77 -2.13
CA PHE A 139 0.99 10.18 -0.81
C PHE A 139 0.20 8.87 -0.65
N GLY A 140 0.84 7.84 -0.10
CA GLY A 140 0.23 6.53 0.14
C GLY A 140 0.02 5.66 -1.11
N MET A 141 0.29 6.18 -2.31
CA MET A 141 0.13 5.41 -3.55
C MET A 141 1.33 4.48 -3.79
N PRO A 142 1.09 3.28 -4.34
CA PRO A 142 2.17 2.36 -4.69
C PRO A 142 3.04 2.91 -5.82
N TYR A 143 4.33 2.63 -5.73
CA TYR A 143 5.31 2.83 -6.79
C TYR A 143 6.33 1.70 -6.75
N ASN A 144 6.65 1.14 -7.91
CA ASN A 144 7.55 -0.01 -8.01
C ASN A 144 8.30 -0.05 -9.34
N LYS A 145 9.28 -0.94 -9.46
CA LYS A 145 9.97 -1.20 -10.72
C LYS A 145 9.04 -1.88 -11.72
N LYS A 146 9.16 -1.53 -13.01
CA LYS A 146 8.29 -2.04 -14.08
C LYS A 146 8.33 -3.57 -14.21
N TYR A 147 9.51 -4.17 -13.99
CA TYR A 147 9.71 -5.61 -14.10
C TYR A 147 9.04 -6.43 -12.98
N TYR A 148 8.51 -5.79 -11.93
CA TYR A 148 7.81 -6.53 -10.86
C TYR A 148 6.55 -7.23 -11.37
N ARG A 149 5.82 -6.61 -12.29
CA ARG A 149 4.64 -7.24 -12.89
C ARG A 149 4.97 -8.62 -13.43
N ASP A 150 6.03 -8.71 -14.26
CA ASP A 150 6.43 -9.97 -14.88
C ASP A 150 6.84 -11.02 -13.84
N TYR A 151 7.42 -10.59 -12.70
CA TYR A 151 7.82 -11.50 -11.62
C TYR A 151 6.63 -12.02 -10.85
N PHE A 152 5.66 -11.16 -10.50
CA PHE A 152 4.43 -11.55 -9.84
C PHE A 152 3.62 -12.53 -10.70
N GLU A 153 3.36 -12.18 -11.95
CA GLU A 153 2.62 -13.02 -12.88
C GLU A 153 3.33 -14.36 -13.13
N ALA A 154 4.65 -14.35 -13.34
CA ALA A 154 5.43 -15.57 -13.56
C ALA A 154 5.52 -16.49 -12.32
N TYR A 155 5.40 -15.94 -11.10
CA TYR A 155 5.32 -16.72 -9.88
C TYR A 155 3.94 -17.35 -9.66
N GLY A 156 2.89 -16.81 -10.30
CA GLY A 156 1.52 -17.31 -10.24
C GLY A 156 0.53 -16.42 -9.52
N PHE A 157 0.88 -15.15 -9.25
CA PHE A 157 -0.10 -14.18 -8.83
C PHE A 157 -1.03 -13.84 -9.99
N MET A 158 -2.28 -13.61 -9.67
CA MET A 158 -3.31 -13.18 -10.63
C MET A 158 -3.90 -11.85 -10.19
N THR A 159 -4.27 -11.03 -11.16
CA THR A 159 -4.98 -9.78 -10.88
C THR A 159 -6.29 -10.08 -10.16
N TYR A 160 -6.43 -9.55 -8.94
CA TYR A 160 -7.65 -9.67 -8.16
C TYR A 160 -8.67 -8.62 -8.56
N PHE A 161 -8.25 -7.36 -8.67
CA PHE A 161 -9.03 -6.25 -9.25
C PHE A 161 -8.10 -5.16 -9.76
N GLU A 162 -8.62 -4.31 -10.63
CA GLU A 162 -7.92 -3.15 -11.14
C GLU A 162 -8.34 -1.90 -10.37
N GLN A 163 -7.36 -1.11 -9.93
CA GLN A 163 -7.57 0.16 -9.25
C GLN A 163 -7.05 1.30 -10.11
N TYR A 164 -7.89 2.28 -10.38
CA TYR A 164 -7.54 3.43 -11.20
C TYR A 164 -7.33 4.67 -10.33
N SER A 165 -6.20 5.35 -10.53
CA SER A 165 -5.93 6.66 -9.96
C SER A 165 -6.06 7.73 -11.02
N TYR A 166 -6.76 8.80 -10.70
CA TYR A 166 -6.99 9.91 -11.62
C TYR A 166 -6.32 11.18 -11.10
N HIS A 167 -5.66 11.89 -12.01
CA HIS A 167 -5.13 13.22 -11.75
C HIS A 167 -5.97 14.26 -12.51
N LYS A 168 -6.34 15.33 -11.80
CA LYS A 168 -6.99 16.48 -12.39
C LYS A 168 -6.33 17.77 -11.94
N ASP A 169 -5.96 18.61 -12.89
CA ASP A 169 -5.51 19.97 -12.59
C ASP A 169 -6.71 20.83 -12.15
N VAL A 170 -6.67 21.28 -10.90
CA VAL A 170 -7.71 22.15 -10.33
C VAL A 170 -7.51 23.62 -10.64
N GLY A 171 -6.36 24.02 -11.19
CA GLY A 171 -6.08 25.38 -11.65
C GLY A 171 -6.81 25.76 -12.94
N ALA A 172 -7.22 24.76 -13.73
CA ALA A 172 -8.00 24.97 -14.94
C ALA A 172 -9.50 25.07 -14.61
N VAL A 173 -9.95 26.21 -14.13
CA VAL A 173 -11.34 26.48 -13.70
C VAL A 173 -12.37 26.27 -14.84
N GLU A 174 -11.94 26.24 -16.08
CA GLU A 174 -12.81 26.10 -17.27
C GLU A 174 -13.37 24.69 -17.51
N VAL A 175 -13.01 23.69 -16.69
CA VAL A 175 -13.22 22.27 -17.01
C VAL A 175 -14.38 21.62 -16.25
N PHE A 176 -15.18 22.37 -15.47
CA PHE A 176 -16.40 21.78 -14.94
C PHE A 176 -17.50 21.81 -16.03
N PRO A 177 -17.94 20.63 -16.52
CA PRO A 177 -19.05 20.59 -17.45
C PRO A 177 -20.25 21.35 -16.91
N GLU A 178 -20.94 22.11 -17.78
CA GLU A 178 -22.13 22.89 -17.42
C GLU A 178 -23.19 22.04 -16.65
N ARG A 179 -23.22 20.75 -16.90
CA ARG A 179 -24.06 19.81 -16.14
C ARG A 179 -23.79 19.85 -14.64
N PHE A 180 -22.54 19.91 -14.21
CA PHE A 180 -22.19 19.93 -12.77
C PHE A 180 -22.58 21.26 -12.12
N LYS A 181 -22.41 22.38 -12.84
CA LYS A 181 -22.85 23.69 -12.36
C LYS A 181 -24.36 23.70 -12.15
N LYS A 182 -25.13 23.18 -13.12
CA LYS A 182 -26.58 23.08 -13.02
C LYS A 182 -27.04 22.17 -11.87
N ILE A 183 -26.35 21.07 -11.62
CA ILE A 183 -26.64 20.19 -10.49
C ILE A 183 -26.36 20.92 -9.16
N ALA A 184 -25.23 21.59 -9.04
CA ALA A 184 -24.88 22.38 -7.84
C ALA A 184 -25.90 23.47 -7.57
N GLU A 185 -26.30 24.25 -8.59
CA GLU A 185 -27.36 25.25 -8.48
C GLU A 185 -28.71 24.65 -8.08
N TRP A 186 -29.04 23.51 -8.62
CA TRP A 186 -30.30 22.84 -8.30
C TRP A 186 -30.31 22.34 -6.85
N ILE A 187 -29.21 21.72 -6.36
CA ILE A 187 -29.08 21.25 -4.99
C ILE A 187 -29.12 22.44 -4.02
N SER A 188 -28.41 23.53 -4.34
CA SER A 188 -28.36 24.73 -3.46
C SER A 188 -29.72 25.39 -3.22
N LYS A 189 -30.68 25.18 -4.13
CA LYS A 189 -32.06 25.70 -4.03
C LYS A 189 -33.03 24.73 -3.36
N ARG A 190 -32.61 23.50 -3.04
CA ARG A 190 -33.49 22.53 -2.39
C ARG A 190 -33.54 22.72 -0.88
N PRO A 191 -34.74 22.79 -0.28
CA PRO A 191 -34.86 22.80 1.17
C PRO A 191 -34.30 21.48 1.74
N GLY A 192 -33.59 21.56 2.86
CA GLY A 192 -32.99 20.41 3.53
C GLY A 192 -31.51 20.16 3.23
N TYR A 193 -30.94 20.87 2.22
CA TYR A 193 -29.51 20.81 1.95
C TYR A 193 -28.84 22.11 2.35
N THR A 194 -27.78 22.02 3.16
CA THR A 194 -26.99 23.17 3.59
C THR A 194 -25.51 22.88 3.35
N TYR A 195 -24.83 23.74 2.61
CA TYR A 195 -23.38 23.68 2.48
C TYR A 195 -22.72 24.38 3.68
N ARG A 196 -21.76 23.72 4.31
CA ARG A 196 -20.93 24.29 5.38
C ARG A 196 -19.48 23.94 5.14
N HIS A 197 -18.61 24.91 5.43
CA HIS A 197 -17.18 24.61 5.50
C HIS A 197 -16.86 23.78 6.75
N PHE A 198 -15.86 22.92 6.61
CA PHE A 198 -15.30 22.22 7.76
C PHE A 198 -14.64 23.24 8.71
N GLU A 199 -14.98 23.15 9.97
CA GLU A 199 -14.39 23.94 11.05
C GLU A 199 -13.66 23.02 12.01
N LEU A 200 -12.35 23.22 12.20
CA LEU A 200 -11.53 22.37 13.06
C LEU A 200 -12.03 22.33 14.51
N SER A 201 -12.62 23.44 15.00
CA SER A 201 -13.24 23.52 16.33
C SER A 201 -14.46 22.62 16.51
N GLN A 202 -15.03 22.07 15.43
CA GLN A 202 -16.19 21.20 15.40
C GLN A 202 -15.85 19.83 14.79
N SER A 203 -14.58 19.40 14.83
CA SER A 203 -14.09 18.16 14.21
C SER A 203 -14.89 16.93 14.64
N ASP A 204 -15.20 16.80 15.93
CA ASP A 204 -15.93 15.64 16.46
C ASP A 204 -17.36 15.56 15.91
N LYS A 205 -18.01 16.73 15.77
CA LYS A 205 -19.34 16.80 15.14
C LYS A 205 -19.28 16.39 13.68
N PHE A 206 -18.33 16.92 12.90
CA PHE A 206 -18.20 16.58 11.50
C PHE A 206 -17.83 15.12 11.29
N ALA A 207 -17.01 14.53 12.19
CA ALA A 207 -16.71 13.11 12.15
C ALA A 207 -17.96 12.25 12.40
N ALA A 208 -18.78 12.63 13.39
CA ALA A 208 -20.06 11.94 13.66
C ALA A 208 -21.02 12.07 12.47
N ASP A 209 -21.16 13.28 11.89
CA ASP A 209 -22.03 13.51 10.73
C ASP A 209 -21.59 12.65 9.52
N MET A 210 -20.27 12.38 9.34
CA MET A 210 -19.76 11.52 8.26
C MET A 210 -20.01 10.03 8.49
N VAL A 211 -20.17 9.60 9.71
CA VAL A 211 -20.48 8.18 10.03
C VAL A 211 -21.96 7.86 9.78
N GLU A 212 -22.85 8.89 9.81
CA GLU A 212 -24.27 8.72 9.53
C GLU A 212 -24.62 8.61 8.04
N ILE A 213 -23.69 8.91 7.12
CA ILE A 213 -23.91 8.86 5.67
C ILE A 213 -23.60 7.47 5.11
#